data_b7a63ee62993f4266f048c7932452022
#
_entry.id   b7a63ee62993f4266f048c7932452022
#
_cell.length_a   1.000
_cell.length_b   1.000
_cell.length_c   1.000
_cell.angle_alpha   90.00
_cell.angle_beta   90.00
_cell.angle_gamma   90.00
#
_symmetry.space_group_name_H-M   'P 1'
#
loop_
_entity.id
_entity.type
_entity.pdbx_description
1 polymer ?
#
loop_
_entity_poly.entity_id
_entity_poly.type
_entity_poly.pdbx_seq_one_letter_code
_entity_poly.pdbx_strand_id
1 'polypeptide(L)'
;MTKLRKILIIILLAAPFLSVNAQKNAFGVPNLLKYDKQLLHFGFLVGYNQFDFLIKPQSDLSKYDSLMVINTTALSGFNLGIVTNLRMGKYFDLRFIPGLSFGDRIVNYTIQYDNGERLVNKKNIESVYMDLPLLVKFKSSRMHNVRAYVVAGAQYSLDLISAAKKKHAKTNEIVLKLYPNDFQAQVGVGFDFYCTYFKFSTELKMSFGLVNLLVKEENSFSESVTSLKSKLFQISFMFE
;
A
#
# COMPACT_ATOMS: atom_id res chain seq x y z
N MET A 1 -16.22 12.51 -29.15
CA MET A 1 -16.00 11.03 -29.12
C MET A 1 -15.63 10.47 -27.74
N THR A 2 -15.23 11.25 -26.75
CA THR A 2 -14.72 10.75 -25.44
C THR A 2 -15.79 10.35 -24.42
N LYS A 3 -16.97 11.01 -24.39
CA LYS A 3 -18.05 10.68 -23.44
C LYS A 3 -18.73 9.35 -23.77
N LEU A 4 -19.00 9.09 -25.06
CA LEU A 4 -19.65 7.84 -25.51
C LEU A 4 -18.78 6.62 -25.20
N ARG A 5 -17.46 6.72 -25.36
CA ARG A 5 -16.50 5.65 -25.06
C ARG A 5 -16.44 5.32 -23.56
N LYS A 6 -16.55 6.33 -22.69
CA LYS A 6 -16.61 6.14 -21.23
C LYS A 6 -17.91 5.46 -20.80
N ILE A 7 -19.04 5.84 -21.40
CA ILE A 7 -20.35 5.22 -21.13
C ILE A 7 -20.34 3.74 -21.59
N LEU A 8 -19.76 3.46 -22.76
CA LEU A 8 -19.64 2.08 -23.27
C LEU A 8 -18.80 1.19 -22.37
N ILE A 9 -17.70 1.70 -21.81
CA ILE A 9 -16.84 1.01 -20.86
C ILE A 9 -17.58 0.72 -19.54
N ILE A 10 -18.38 1.68 -19.05
CA ILE A 10 -19.17 1.49 -17.82
C ILE A 10 -20.27 0.44 -18.05
N ILE A 11 -20.93 0.45 -19.20
CA ILE A 11 -21.95 -0.56 -19.57
C ILE A 11 -21.31 -1.94 -19.72
N LEU A 12 -20.13 -2.04 -20.33
CA LEU A 12 -19.39 -3.30 -20.49
C LEU A 12 -18.92 -3.87 -19.12
N LEU A 13 -18.52 -3.01 -18.20
CA LEU A 13 -18.16 -3.39 -16.83
C LEU A 13 -19.38 -3.77 -15.98
N ALA A 14 -20.56 -3.22 -16.25
CA ALA A 14 -21.81 -3.54 -15.54
C ALA A 14 -22.49 -4.81 -16.08
N ALA A 15 -22.24 -5.22 -17.32
CA ALA A 15 -22.85 -6.37 -17.98
C ALA A 15 -22.70 -7.70 -17.20
N PRO A 16 -21.54 -8.07 -16.61
CA PRO A 16 -21.41 -9.31 -15.84
C PRO A 16 -22.25 -9.35 -14.56
N PHE A 17 -22.68 -8.22 -14.01
CA PHE A 17 -23.50 -8.18 -12.79
C PHE A 17 -24.98 -8.50 -13.05
N LEU A 18 -25.45 -8.41 -14.28
CA LEU A 18 -26.85 -8.70 -14.64
C LEU A 18 -27.13 -10.20 -14.82
N SER A 19 -26.11 -11.04 -14.95
CA SER A 19 -26.24 -12.48 -15.24
C SER A 19 -26.32 -13.38 -14.01
N VAL A 20 -26.25 -12.85 -12.79
CA VAL A 20 -26.09 -13.62 -11.55
C VAL A 20 -27.33 -14.43 -11.15
N ASN A 21 -28.50 -14.15 -11.71
CA ASN A 21 -29.74 -14.84 -11.31
C ASN A 21 -30.04 -16.15 -12.08
N ALA A 22 -29.28 -16.49 -13.13
CA ALA A 22 -29.57 -17.64 -13.98
C ALA A 22 -29.00 -18.98 -13.50
N GLN A 23 -28.16 -19.00 -12.44
CA GLN A 23 -27.38 -20.19 -12.06
C GLN A 23 -27.75 -20.79 -10.70
N LYS A 24 -28.97 -20.63 -10.22
CA LYS A 24 -29.36 -21.13 -8.89
C LYS A 24 -29.26 -22.66 -8.69
N ASN A 25 -29.14 -23.46 -9.74
CA ASN A 25 -29.16 -24.92 -9.63
C ASN A 25 -27.91 -25.66 -10.15
N ALA A 26 -26.85 -24.94 -10.56
CA ALA A 26 -25.65 -25.58 -11.15
C ALA A 26 -24.46 -25.71 -10.15
N PHE A 27 -24.61 -25.32 -8.91
CA PHE A 27 -23.51 -25.34 -7.97
C PHE A 27 -23.49 -26.62 -7.15
N GLY A 28 -22.46 -27.45 -7.36
CA GLY A 28 -22.17 -28.63 -6.54
C GLY A 28 -21.89 -28.29 -5.07
N VAL A 29 -21.43 -29.26 -4.29
CA VAL A 29 -21.08 -29.07 -2.88
C VAL A 29 -20.00 -27.98 -2.74
N PRO A 30 -20.16 -27.00 -1.83
CA PRO A 30 -19.14 -26.00 -1.60
C PRO A 30 -17.80 -26.60 -1.19
N ASN A 31 -16.70 -26.08 -1.74
CA ASN A 31 -15.34 -26.52 -1.41
C ASN A 31 -14.96 -26.13 0.05
N LEU A 32 -14.04 -26.85 0.63
CA LEU A 32 -13.45 -26.51 1.93
C LEU A 32 -14.47 -26.25 3.06
N LEU A 33 -15.45 -27.15 3.21
CA LEU A 33 -16.53 -26.99 4.21
C LEU A 33 -16.04 -26.88 5.66
N LYS A 34 -14.91 -27.52 5.99
CA LYS A 34 -14.30 -27.49 7.33
C LYS A 34 -13.47 -26.22 7.57
N TYR A 35 -13.04 -25.53 6.51
CA TYR A 35 -12.17 -24.36 6.59
C TYR A 35 -12.79 -23.26 7.47
N ASP A 36 -14.04 -22.92 7.24
CA ASP A 36 -14.74 -21.87 7.98
C ASP A 36 -14.96 -22.22 9.47
N LYS A 37 -14.69 -23.45 9.90
CA LYS A 37 -14.82 -23.89 11.31
C LYS A 37 -13.49 -23.82 12.06
N GLN A 38 -12.37 -23.79 11.37
CA GLN A 38 -11.06 -23.71 11.98
C GLN A 38 -10.84 -22.34 12.63
N LEU A 39 -10.17 -22.32 13.76
CA LEU A 39 -9.89 -21.10 14.52
C LEU A 39 -8.73 -20.30 13.90
N LEU A 40 -7.70 -20.98 13.48
CA LEU A 40 -6.48 -20.40 12.92
C LEU A 40 -6.25 -20.90 11.51
N HIS A 41 -5.87 -19.98 10.62
CA HIS A 41 -5.46 -20.25 9.26
C HIS A 41 -4.11 -19.62 9.03
N PHE A 42 -3.28 -20.32 8.28
CA PHE A 42 -1.97 -19.86 7.86
C PHE A 42 -1.87 -19.88 6.35
N GLY A 43 -1.05 -18.99 5.83
CA GLY A 43 -0.83 -18.89 4.41
C GLY A 43 0.35 -18.00 4.10
N PHE A 44 0.53 -17.71 2.82
CA PHE A 44 1.52 -16.77 2.36
C PHE A 44 0.88 -15.72 1.46
N LEU A 45 1.51 -14.57 1.43
CA LEU A 45 1.13 -13.41 0.64
C LEU A 45 2.24 -13.08 -0.34
N VAL A 46 1.86 -12.89 -1.59
CA VAL A 46 2.69 -12.27 -2.63
C VAL A 46 1.91 -11.08 -3.17
N GLY A 47 2.55 -9.94 -3.33
CA GLY A 47 1.85 -8.77 -3.80
C GLY A 47 2.71 -7.82 -4.60
N TYR A 48 2.02 -6.98 -5.33
CA TYR A 48 2.55 -5.79 -5.99
C TYR A 48 2.27 -4.60 -5.10
N ASN A 49 3.24 -3.72 -4.94
CA ASN A 49 3.06 -2.47 -4.22
C ASN A 49 3.56 -1.28 -5.02
N GLN A 50 3.06 -0.11 -4.65
CA GLN A 50 3.51 1.16 -5.19
C GLN A 50 3.63 2.14 -4.03
N PHE A 51 4.88 2.52 -3.74
CA PHE A 51 5.20 3.47 -2.68
C PHE A 51 5.17 4.90 -3.20
N ASP A 52 4.56 5.79 -2.42
CA ASP A 52 4.50 7.22 -2.67
C ASP A 52 4.67 7.99 -1.36
N PHE A 53 4.84 9.30 -1.46
CA PHE A 53 4.81 10.21 -0.34
C PHE A 53 3.69 11.23 -0.48
N LEU A 54 3.04 11.54 0.62
CA LEU A 54 2.22 12.73 0.77
C LEU A 54 3.13 13.85 1.30
N ILE A 55 3.50 14.76 0.41
CA ILE A 55 4.31 15.93 0.74
C ILE A 55 3.37 17.09 1.05
N LYS A 56 3.61 17.77 2.18
CA LYS A 56 3.02 19.06 2.48
C LYS A 56 4.12 20.12 2.43
N PRO A 57 4.19 20.93 1.35
CA PRO A 57 5.18 21.98 1.23
C PRO A 57 4.95 23.08 2.28
N GLN A 58 5.99 23.86 2.57
CA GLN A 58 5.89 25.07 3.38
C GLN A 58 5.07 26.13 2.64
N SER A 59 4.26 26.88 3.36
CA SER A 59 3.36 27.89 2.77
C SER A 59 4.09 29.08 2.16
N ASP A 60 5.32 29.35 2.56
CA ASP A 60 6.14 30.45 2.09
C ASP A 60 7.45 29.93 1.49
N LEU A 61 7.38 29.54 0.22
CA LEU A 61 8.53 29.07 -0.57
C LEU A 61 9.39 30.24 -1.09
N SER A 62 8.91 31.48 -1.00
CA SER A 62 9.61 32.67 -1.51
C SER A 62 10.92 32.99 -0.77
N LYS A 63 11.13 32.42 0.40
CA LYS A 63 12.39 32.51 1.17
C LYS A 63 13.52 31.65 0.60
N TYR A 64 13.21 30.71 -0.28
CA TYR A 64 14.15 29.76 -0.84
C TYR A 64 14.32 30.08 -2.33
N ASP A 65 15.18 31.03 -2.62
CA ASP A 65 15.34 31.77 -3.91
C ASP A 65 15.40 30.91 -5.19
N SER A 66 15.51 29.59 -5.08
CA SER A 66 15.71 28.74 -6.26
C SER A 66 14.83 27.49 -6.30
N LEU A 67 14.08 27.15 -5.22
CA LEU A 67 13.34 25.90 -5.14
C LEU A 67 11.87 26.14 -5.53
N MET A 68 11.42 25.62 -6.68
CA MET A 68 10.07 25.87 -7.18
C MET A 68 9.08 24.75 -6.87
N VAL A 69 9.47 23.47 -7.01
CA VAL A 69 8.55 22.34 -6.91
C VAL A 69 9.26 21.12 -6.35
N ILE A 70 8.63 20.45 -5.39
CA ILE A 70 9.02 19.13 -4.91
C ILE A 70 7.91 18.16 -5.27
N ASN A 71 8.21 17.20 -6.14
CA ASN A 71 7.29 16.15 -6.54
C ASN A 71 7.87 14.77 -6.24
N THR A 72 7.00 13.81 -5.92
CA THR A 72 7.39 12.40 -5.82
C THR A 72 6.91 11.63 -7.03
N THR A 73 7.71 10.65 -7.42
CA THR A 73 7.30 9.65 -8.41
C THR A 73 7.28 8.31 -7.72
N ALA A 74 6.10 7.72 -7.65
CA ALA A 74 5.90 6.39 -7.12
C ALA A 74 6.50 5.36 -8.05
N LEU A 75 7.29 4.44 -7.51
CA LEU A 75 7.83 3.30 -8.24
C LEU A 75 7.16 2.00 -7.77
N SER A 76 7.19 1.05 -8.67
CA SER A 76 6.65 -0.29 -8.45
C SER A 76 7.59 -1.12 -7.59
N GLY A 77 7.01 -1.92 -6.71
CA GLY A 77 7.73 -2.86 -5.89
C GLY A 77 6.92 -4.14 -5.67
N PHE A 78 7.39 -4.98 -4.80
CA PHE A 78 6.72 -6.21 -4.43
C PHE A 78 6.77 -6.44 -2.93
N ASN A 79 5.85 -7.25 -2.43
CA ASN A 79 5.81 -7.61 -1.02
C ASN A 79 5.55 -9.10 -0.85
N LEU A 80 6.16 -9.65 0.18
CA LEU A 80 6.05 -11.05 0.60
C LEU A 80 5.70 -11.09 2.07
N GLY A 81 4.80 -11.97 2.47
CA GLY A 81 4.39 -12.07 3.87
C GLY A 81 3.81 -13.43 4.24
N ILE A 82 3.73 -13.66 5.54
CA ILE A 82 3.08 -14.83 6.12
C ILE A 82 1.73 -14.40 6.65
N VAL A 83 0.66 -15.01 6.16
CA VAL A 83 -0.70 -14.73 6.60
C VAL A 83 -1.00 -15.56 7.84
N THR A 84 -1.40 -14.90 8.90
CA THR A 84 -2.01 -15.54 10.08
C THR A 84 -3.38 -14.94 10.29
N ASN A 85 -4.41 -15.74 10.23
CA ASN A 85 -5.80 -15.30 10.31
C ASN A 85 -6.49 -16.03 11.45
N LEU A 86 -6.88 -15.29 12.50
CA LEU A 86 -7.60 -15.79 13.67
C LEU A 86 -9.09 -15.49 13.48
N ARG A 87 -9.89 -16.53 13.48
CA ARG A 87 -11.35 -16.38 13.40
C ARG A 87 -11.92 -15.93 14.73
N MET A 88 -12.50 -14.73 14.78
CA MET A 88 -13.16 -14.18 15.97
C MET A 88 -14.66 -14.48 16.01
N GLY A 89 -15.25 -14.84 14.86
CA GLY A 89 -16.67 -15.09 14.77
C GLY A 89 -17.15 -15.42 13.36
N LYS A 90 -18.44 -15.31 13.14
CA LYS A 90 -19.03 -15.61 11.82
C LYS A 90 -18.59 -14.61 10.76
N TYR A 91 -18.46 -13.33 11.13
CA TYR A 91 -18.22 -12.23 10.21
C TYR A 91 -16.88 -11.53 10.42
N PHE A 92 -16.20 -11.77 11.53
CA PHE A 92 -14.97 -11.07 11.89
C PHE A 92 -13.80 -12.04 12.04
N ASP A 93 -12.66 -11.65 11.46
CA ASP A 93 -11.36 -12.28 11.70
C ASP A 93 -10.35 -11.20 12.07
N LEU A 94 -9.40 -11.57 12.94
CA LEU A 94 -8.19 -10.80 13.18
C LEU A 94 -7.07 -11.37 12.33
N ARG A 95 -6.43 -10.50 11.53
CA ARG A 95 -5.40 -10.90 10.58
C ARG A 95 -4.10 -10.21 10.92
N PHE A 96 -3.02 -10.98 11.01
CA PHE A 96 -1.67 -10.49 11.18
C PHE A 96 -0.81 -11.03 10.03
N ILE A 97 -0.09 -10.14 9.33
CA ILE A 97 0.67 -10.50 8.12
C ILE A 97 2.08 -9.93 8.22
N PRO A 98 2.96 -10.48 9.07
CA PRO A 98 4.35 -10.07 9.06
C PRO A 98 4.96 -10.33 7.68
N GLY A 99 5.73 -9.36 7.17
CA GLY A 99 6.30 -9.49 5.84
C GLY A 99 7.38 -8.48 5.52
N LEU A 100 7.89 -8.58 4.32
CA LEU A 100 8.86 -7.66 3.73
C LEU A 100 8.25 -7.00 2.50
N SER A 101 8.41 -5.68 2.41
CA SER A 101 8.03 -4.89 1.26
C SER A 101 9.25 -4.22 0.66
N PHE A 102 9.45 -4.43 -0.62
CA PHE A 102 10.54 -3.87 -1.42
C PHE A 102 9.96 -2.82 -2.34
N GLY A 103 10.60 -1.68 -2.42
CA GLY A 103 10.18 -0.64 -3.35
C GLY A 103 11.02 0.61 -3.24
N ASP A 104 11.05 1.35 -4.33
CA ASP A 104 11.81 2.57 -4.47
C ASP A 104 10.87 3.75 -4.63
N ARG A 105 11.40 4.94 -4.40
CA ARG A 105 10.71 6.21 -4.59
C ARG A 105 11.67 7.23 -5.16
N ILE A 106 11.20 8.07 -6.08
CA ILE A 106 11.99 9.17 -6.60
C ILE A 106 11.42 10.47 -6.07
N VAL A 107 12.27 11.27 -5.44
CA VAL A 107 11.97 12.66 -5.10
C VAL A 107 12.62 13.54 -6.16
N ASN A 108 11.82 14.33 -6.85
CA ASN A 108 12.25 15.27 -7.87
C ASN A 108 12.26 16.67 -7.27
N TYR A 109 13.41 17.32 -7.30
CA TYR A 109 13.60 18.71 -6.90
C TYR A 109 13.78 19.55 -8.16
N THR A 110 12.89 20.49 -8.42
CA THR A 110 13.03 21.44 -9.53
C THR A 110 13.59 22.74 -8.97
N ILE A 111 14.82 23.08 -9.38
CA ILE A 111 15.51 24.29 -9.01
C ILE A 111 15.51 25.19 -10.25
N GLN A 112 15.13 26.46 -10.08
CA GLN A 112 15.26 27.48 -11.12
C GLN A 112 16.38 28.42 -10.75
N TYR A 113 17.33 28.60 -11.69
CA TYR A 113 18.41 29.57 -11.56
C TYR A 113 18.01 30.94 -12.08
N ASP A 114 18.71 32.00 -11.68
CA ASP A 114 18.46 33.39 -12.11
C ASP A 114 18.54 33.60 -13.61
N ASN A 115 19.26 32.74 -14.34
CA ASN A 115 19.33 32.75 -15.80
C ASN A 115 18.09 32.15 -16.49
N GLY A 116 17.06 31.72 -15.73
CA GLY A 116 15.85 31.08 -16.25
C GLY A 116 15.95 29.61 -16.54
N GLU A 117 17.13 28.98 -16.38
CA GLU A 117 17.31 27.54 -16.54
C GLU A 117 16.68 26.76 -15.40
N ARG A 118 16.04 25.63 -15.73
CA ARG A 118 15.45 24.70 -14.77
C ARG A 118 16.27 23.42 -14.70
N LEU A 119 16.75 23.10 -13.52
CA LEU A 119 17.46 21.86 -13.25
C LEU A 119 16.56 20.95 -12.40
N VAL A 120 16.33 19.71 -12.87
CA VAL A 120 15.59 18.69 -12.13
C VAL A 120 16.58 17.71 -11.52
N ASN A 121 16.77 17.79 -10.23
CA ASN A 121 17.57 16.81 -9.48
C ASN A 121 16.66 15.67 -9.02
N LYS A 122 17.00 14.45 -9.44
CA LYS A 122 16.28 13.24 -9.07
C LYS A 122 17.05 12.49 -7.98
N LYS A 123 16.39 12.23 -6.86
CA LYS A 123 16.96 11.40 -5.78
C LYS A 123 16.14 10.11 -5.67
N ASN A 124 16.81 8.98 -5.94
CA ASN A 124 16.21 7.67 -5.70
C ASN A 124 16.37 7.29 -4.22
N ILE A 125 15.29 6.87 -3.60
CA ILE A 125 15.22 6.38 -2.21
C ILE A 125 14.80 4.92 -2.26
N GLU A 126 15.78 4.04 -2.18
CA GLU A 126 15.56 2.61 -2.02
C GLU A 126 15.10 2.31 -0.60
N SER A 127 14.07 1.51 -0.45
CA SER A 127 13.52 1.15 0.84
C SER A 127 13.17 -0.34 0.88
N VAL A 128 13.55 -0.97 1.98
CA VAL A 128 13.10 -2.31 2.35
C VAL A 128 12.43 -2.21 3.71
N TYR A 129 11.13 -2.45 3.72
CA TYR A 129 10.33 -2.38 4.94
C TYR A 129 10.07 -3.77 5.51
N MET A 130 10.26 -3.89 6.82
CA MET A 130 9.66 -4.96 7.60
C MET A 130 8.30 -4.46 8.09
N ASP A 131 7.25 -5.09 7.61
CA ASP A 131 5.86 -4.70 7.86
C ASP A 131 5.22 -5.64 8.88
N LEU A 132 4.52 -5.05 9.86
CA LEU A 132 3.78 -5.76 10.90
C LEU A 132 2.34 -5.23 10.94
N PRO A 133 1.49 -5.56 9.96
CA PRO A 133 0.10 -5.13 9.93
C PRO A 133 -0.77 -5.98 10.86
N LEU A 134 -1.65 -5.32 11.60
CA LEU A 134 -2.72 -5.93 12.37
C LEU A 134 -4.06 -5.40 11.85
N LEU A 135 -4.85 -6.29 11.24
CA LEU A 135 -6.07 -5.95 10.51
C LEU A 135 -7.27 -6.68 11.08
N VAL A 136 -8.38 -5.99 11.15
CA VAL A 136 -9.69 -6.60 11.34
C VAL A 136 -10.30 -6.83 9.96
N LYS A 137 -10.65 -8.07 9.66
CA LYS A 137 -11.31 -8.49 8.42
C LYS A 137 -12.79 -8.69 8.70
N PHE A 138 -13.64 -7.92 8.05
CA PHE A 138 -15.09 -8.10 8.05
C PHE A 138 -15.51 -8.84 6.79
N LYS A 139 -16.11 -10.03 6.95
CA LYS A 139 -16.49 -10.97 5.89
C LYS A 139 -17.98 -10.94 5.63
N SER A 140 -18.38 -10.97 4.37
CA SER A 140 -19.75 -11.25 3.97
C SER A 140 -20.14 -12.71 4.25
N SER A 141 -21.40 -13.04 4.10
CA SER A 141 -21.81 -14.45 3.99
C SER A 141 -21.18 -15.08 2.77
N ARG A 142 -20.77 -16.35 2.87
CA ARG A 142 -20.20 -17.09 1.76
C ARG A 142 -21.28 -17.40 0.74
N MET A 143 -21.06 -17.02 -0.50
CA MET A 143 -21.88 -17.36 -1.66
C MET A 143 -21.16 -18.48 -2.41
N HIS A 144 -21.53 -19.71 -2.10
CA HIS A 144 -20.93 -20.90 -2.67
C HIS A 144 -19.42 -20.99 -2.43
N ASN A 145 -18.60 -20.66 -3.43
CA ASN A 145 -17.13 -20.70 -3.35
C ASN A 145 -16.49 -19.31 -3.38
N VAL A 146 -17.27 -18.25 -3.18
CA VAL A 146 -16.77 -16.86 -3.17
C VAL A 146 -17.29 -16.13 -1.95
N ARG A 147 -16.47 -15.24 -1.41
CA ARG A 147 -16.81 -14.36 -0.30
C ARG A 147 -16.14 -13.00 -0.51
N ALA A 148 -16.87 -11.92 -0.39
CA ALA A 148 -16.32 -10.58 -0.34
C ALA A 148 -15.95 -10.21 1.10
N TYR A 149 -14.96 -9.35 1.27
CA TYR A 149 -14.59 -8.83 2.57
C TYR A 149 -13.98 -7.42 2.48
N VAL A 150 -13.98 -6.75 3.61
CA VAL A 150 -13.24 -5.51 3.82
C VAL A 150 -12.25 -5.71 4.96
N VAL A 151 -11.14 -4.98 4.91
CA VAL A 151 -10.13 -4.98 5.97
C VAL A 151 -9.86 -3.55 6.40
N ALA A 152 -9.63 -3.37 7.69
CA ALA A 152 -9.17 -2.11 8.25
C ALA A 152 -8.26 -2.38 9.44
N GLY A 153 -7.27 -1.53 9.67
CA GLY A 153 -6.39 -1.66 10.82
C GLY A 153 -5.18 -0.76 10.76
N ALA A 154 -4.15 -1.16 11.47
CA ALA A 154 -2.90 -0.42 11.58
C ALA A 154 -1.72 -1.30 11.17
N GLN A 155 -0.67 -0.66 10.67
CA GLN A 155 0.60 -1.28 10.34
C GLN A 155 1.72 -0.49 11.00
N TYR A 156 2.65 -1.21 11.59
CA TYR A 156 3.97 -0.70 11.92
C TYR A 156 4.95 -1.17 10.86
N SER A 157 5.75 -0.23 10.33
CA SER A 157 6.77 -0.51 9.31
C SER A 157 8.12 0.00 9.77
N LEU A 158 9.14 -0.83 9.64
CA LEU A 158 10.53 -0.49 9.93
C LEU A 158 11.33 -0.50 8.62
N ASP A 159 11.86 0.67 8.23
CA ASP A 159 12.76 0.80 7.09
C ASP A 159 14.16 0.30 7.47
N LEU A 160 14.50 -0.87 6.94
CA LEU A 160 15.77 -1.56 7.25
C LEU A 160 16.97 -0.83 6.64
N ILE A 161 16.82 -0.19 5.47
CA ILE A 161 17.91 0.53 4.79
C ILE A 161 18.18 1.84 5.52
N SER A 162 17.15 2.61 5.87
CA SER A 162 17.30 3.85 6.64
C SER A 162 17.88 3.59 8.04
N ALA A 163 17.49 2.48 8.68
CA ALA A 163 18.04 2.07 9.97
C ALA A 163 19.54 1.71 9.87
N ALA A 164 19.97 1.02 8.80
CA ALA A 164 21.37 0.68 8.56
C ALA A 164 22.23 1.92 8.25
N LYS A 165 21.75 2.82 7.41
CA LYS A 165 22.47 4.07 7.05
C LYS A 165 22.74 4.99 8.25
N LYS A 166 21.86 5.02 9.26
CA LYS A 166 22.11 5.75 10.51
C LYS A 166 23.38 5.31 11.25
N LYS A 167 23.79 4.04 11.10
CA LYS A 167 24.99 3.49 11.75
C LYS A 167 26.30 3.83 11.01
N HIS A 168 26.24 4.21 9.75
CA HIS A 168 27.42 4.40 8.88
C HIS A 168 27.52 5.78 8.23
N ALA A 169 26.84 6.80 8.75
CA ALA A 169 26.81 8.16 8.19
C ALA A 169 28.21 8.83 8.28
N LYS A 170 29.02 8.57 7.26
CA LYS A 170 30.20 9.36 6.90
C LYS A 170 30.08 9.70 5.42
N THR A 171 29.30 10.69 5.04
CA THR A 171 29.42 11.29 3.70
C THR A 171 28.60 12.58 3.63
N ASN A 172 29.20 13.65 3.15
CA ASN A 172 28.63 14.97 2.89
C ASN A 172 27.64 15.00 1.71
N GLU A 173 26.89 13.96 1.48
CA GLU A 173 25.82 14.00 0.49
C GLU A 173 24.56 14.61 1.14
N ILE A 174 23.96 15.59 0.47
CA ILE A 174 22.66 16.17 0.80
C ILE A 174 21.61 15.06 0.67
N VAL A 175 21.38 14.34 1.75
CA VAL A 175 20.43 13.23 1.78
C VAL A 175 19.24 13.64 2.62
N LEU A 176 18.04 13.56 2.06
CA LEU A 176 16.81 13.68 2.83
C LEU A 176 16.79 12.52 3.83
N LYS A 177 17.01 12.81 5.11
CA LYS A 177 16.98 11.80 6.16
C LYS A 177 15.55 11.53 6.59
N LEU A 178 15.20 10.25 6.64
CA LEU A 178 13.90 9.78 7.07
C LEU A 178 14.00 9.03 8.40
N TYR A 179 12.96 9.15 9.23
CA TYR A 179 12.81 8.27 10.38
C TYR A 179 12.53 6.84 9.88
N PRO A 180 13.21 5.82 10.45
CA PRO A 180 13.04 4.44 10.02
C PRO A 180 11.70 3.83 10.44
N ASN A 181 11.04 4.38 11.44
CA ASN A 181 9.80 3.86 12.01
C ASN A 181 8.61 4.60 11.39
N ASP A 182 7.67 3.85 10.85
CA ASP A 182 6.43 4.40 10.29
C ASP A 182 5.20 3.69 10.88
N PHE A 183 4.19 4.47 11.23
CA PHE A 183 2.88 3.98 11.64
C PHE A 183 1.86 4.38 10.60
N GLN A 184 1.10 3.40 10.10
CA GLN A 184 0.17 3.58 9.00
C GLN A 184 -1.21 3.06 9.39
N ALA A 185 -2.25 3.76 8.96
CA ALA A 185 -3.61 3.24 8.91
C ALA A 185 -3.83 2.54 7.58
N GLN A 186 -4.50 1.40 7.60
CA GLN A 186 -4.78 0.59 6.40
C GLN A 186 -6.27 0.37 6.22
N VAL A 187 -6.70 0.39 4.96
CA VAL A 187 -8.04 0.01 4.55
C VAL A 187 -7.96 -0.74 3.23
N GLY A 188 -8.79 -1.75 3.07
CA GLY A 188 -8.80 -2.55 1.85
C GLY A 188 -10.09 -3.32 1.64
N VAL A 189 -10.20 -3.84 0.44
CA VAL A 189 -11.31 -4.70 0.01
C VAL A 189 -10.75 -5.91 -0.71
N GLY A 190 -11.43 -7.04 -0.60
CA GLY A 190 -10.96 -8.24 -1.26
C GLY A 190 -12.03 -9.30 -1.44
N PHE A 191 -11.62 -10.35 -2.13
CA PHE A 191 -12.44 -11.53 -2.39
C PHE A 191 -11.66 -12.78 -1.99
N ASP A 192 -12.34 -13.67 -1.28
CA ASP A 192 -11.89 -15.03 -0.99
C ASP A 192 -12.53 -15.98 -1.99
N PHE A 193 -11.73 -16.79 -2.67
CA PHE A 193 -12.12 -17.86 -3.57
C PHE A 193 -11.74 -19.19 -2.95
N TYR A 194 -12.72 -20.05 -2.71
CA TYR A 194 -12.53 -21.37 -2.12
C TYR A 194 -12.28 -22.38 -3.24
N CYS A 195 -11.01 -22.64 -3.55
CA CYS A 195 -10.61 -23.69 -4.48
C CYS A 195 -10.78 -25.08 -3.81
N THR A 196 -10.51 -26.15 -4.55
CA THR A 196 -10.66 -27.51 -4.03
C THR A 196 -9.72 -27.80 -2.87
N TYR A 197 -8.47 -27.31 -2.92
CA TYR A 197 -7.41 -27.65 -1.97
C TYR A 197 -6.95 -26.49 -1.09
N PHE A 198 -7.19 -25.24 -1.50
CA PHE A 198 -6.72 -24.05 -0.81
C PHE A 198 -7.70 -22.89 -0.99
N LYS A 199 -7.62 -21.91 -0.14
CA LYS A 199 -8.31 -20.63 -0.30
C LYS A 199 -7.38 -19.63 -0.96
N PHE A 200 -7.81 -19.09 -2.09
CA PHE A 200 -7.15 -17.99 -2.78
C PHE A 200 -7.85 -16.69 -2.45
N SER A 201 -7.09 -15.65 -2.12
CA SER A 201 -7.67 -14.34 -1.84
C SER A 201 -6.98 -13.26 -2.65
N THR A 202 -7.76 -12.34 -3.20
CA THR A 202 -7.26 -11.13 -3.85
C THR A 202 -7.66 -9.93 -3.00
N GLU A 203 -6.74 -9.00 -2.78
CA GLU A 203 -6.96 -7.84 -1.92
C GLU A 203 -6.34 -6.58 -2.52
N LEU A 204 -7.13 -5.52 -2.58
CA LEU A 204 -6.68 -4.15 -2.87
C LEU A 204 -6.63 -3.40 -1.56
N LYS A 205 -5.48 -2.83 -1.21
CA LYS A 205 -5.25 -2.15 0.05
C LYS A 205 -4.54 -0.82 -0.15
N MET A 206 -4.95 0.16 0.62
CA MET A 206 -4.30 1.46 0.73
C MET A 206 -3.83 1.67 2.17
N SER A 207 -2.62 2.20 2.31
CA SER A 207 -2.03 2.55 3.60
C SER A 207 -1.69 4.03 3.61
N PHE A 208 -1.95 4.69 4.73
CA PHE A 208 -1.71 6.11 4.94
C PHE A 208 -0.85 6.29 6.19
N GLY A 209 0.34 6.90 6.03
CA GLY A 209 1.23 7.24 7.12
C GLY A 209 0.58 8.23 8.09
N LEU A 210 0.63 7.93 9.37
CA LEU A 210 0.11 8.78 10.43
C LEU A 210 1.19 9.73 10.96
N VAL A 211 2.45 9.31 10.87
CA VAL A 211 3.61 10.02 11.43
C VAL A 211 4.33 10.81 10.33
N ASN A 212 4.95 11.93 10.73
CA ASN A 212 5.86 12.65 9.85
C ASN A 212 7.22 11.94 9.82
N LEU A 213 7.64 11.50 8.66
CA LEU A 213 8.90 10.78 8.47
C LEU A 213 10.10 11.70 8.25
N LEU A 214 9.88 13.00 8.04
CA LEU A 214 10.94 13.94 7.74
C LEU A 214 11.78 14.24 9.01
N VAL A 215 13.07 13.98 8.94
CA VAL A 215 14.04 14.48 9.92
C VAL A 215 14.40 15.91 9.50
N LYS A 216 14.09 16.90 10.34
CA LYS A 216 14.45 18.29 10.08
C LYS A 216 15.95 18.46 10.25
N GLU A 217 16.61 18.96 9.22
CA GLU A 217 18.01 19.37 9.20
C GLU A 217 18.09 20.83 8.72
N GLU A 218 19.17 21.53 9.07
CA GLU A 218 19.44 22.89 8.62
C GLU A 218 19.91 22.89 7.15
N ASN A 219 19.02 22.45 6.25
CA ASN A 219 19.23 22.54 4.82
C ASN A 219 17.96 22.98 4.12
N SER A 220 18.10 23.74 3.03
CA SER A 220 16.97 24.31 2.27
C SER A 220 15.95 23.28 1.80
N PHE A 221 16.35 22.02 1.60
CA PHE A 221 15.47 20.94 1.19
C PHE A 221 14.58 20.42 2.32
N SER A 222 15.12 20.33 3.52
CA SER A 222 14.37 19.89 4.70
C SER A 222 13.44 20.99 5.21
N GLU A 223 13.86 22.24 5.13
CA GLU A 223 13.08 23.40 5.58
C GLU A 223 11.89 23.71 4.66
N SER A 224 12.00 23.41 3.36
CA SER A 224 10.93 23.64 2.37
C SER A 224 9.74 22.69 2.51
N VAL A 225 9.85 21.61 3.31
CA VAL A 225 8.81 20.60 3.52
C VAL A 225 8.32 20.64 4.96
N THR A 226 7.03 20.88 5.17
CA THR A 226 6.40 20.87 6.49
C THR A 226 6.20 19.45 7.02
N SER A 227 5.73 18.54 6.17
CA SER A 227 5.53 17.14 6.53
C SER A 227 5.66 16.21 5.33
N LEU A 228 6.18 15.03 5.60
CA LEU A 228 6.34 13.93 4.66
C LEU A 228 5.72 12.68 5.27
N LYS A 229 4.66 12.16 4.69
CA LYS A 229 3.98 10.95 5.17
C LYS A 229 3.96 9.88 4.09
N SER A 230 4.01 8.62 4.50
CA SER A 230 3.90 7.50 3.56
C SER A 230 2.49 7.37 2.97
N LYS A 231 2.45 6.98 1.71
CA LYS A 231 1.24 6.53 1.04
C LYS A 231 1.60 5.27 0.25
N LEU A 232 0.87 4.20 0.47
CA LEU A 232 1.15 2.92 -0.16
C LEU A 232 -0.13 2.35 -0.75
N PHE A 233 -0.04 1.93 -1.99
CA PHE A 233 -1.05 1.13 -2.66
C PHE A 233 -0.54 -0.29 -2.84
N GLN A 234 -1.38 -1.30 -2.55
CA GLN A 234 -1.02 -2.71 -2.64
C GLN A 234 -2.11 -3.51 -3.34
N ILE A 235 -1.66 -4.43 -4.19
CA ILE A 235 -2.47 -5.52 -4.73
C ILE A 235 -1.84 -6.80 -4.22
N SER A 236 -2.59 -7.57 -3.43
CA SER A 236 -2.07 -8.76 -2.77
C SER A 236 -2.83 -10.01 -3.18
N PHE A 237 -2.10 -11.09 -3.35
CA PHE A 237 -2.60 -12.43 -3.59
C PHE A 237 -2.18 -13.30 -2.41
N MET A 238 -3.15 -13.93 -1.77
CA MET A 238 -2.94 -14.76 -0.60
C MET A 238 -3.40 -16.18 -0.87
N PHE A 239 -2.64 -17.12 -0.33
CA PHE A 239 -2.87 -18.56 -0.45
C PHE A 239 -2.90 -19.14 0.95
N GLU A 240 -4.06 -19.59 1.40
CA GLU A 240 -4.33 -20.13 2.75
C GLU A 240 -4.93 -21.53 2.69
#